data_ecb3d4e08792dd4d32efbb22958d9943
#
_entry.id   ecb3d4e08792dd4d32efbb22958d9943
#
_cell.length_a   1.000
_cell.length_b   1.000
_cell.length_c   1.000
_cell.angle_alpha   90.00
_cell.angle_beta   90.00
_cell.angle_gamma   90.00
#
_symmetry.space_group_name_H-M   'P 1'
#
loop_
_entity.id
_entity.type
_entity.pdbx_description
1 polymer ?
#
loop_
_entity_poly.entity_id
_entity_poly.type
_entity_poly.pdbx_seq_one_letter_code
_entity_poly.pdbx_strand_id
1 'polypeptide(L)'
;MVKKLSKQNIYLIGVKGVGMTMLAQFLARQGHKISGSDINDAFLTDQVLKKQGIKVFSPFSINNVPHKIDLIVYSSAFTAENNIELKYINDRPEVFKNIPIKSYAACLGEVFNGYHGIAVCGSHGKTTTSAWLGYVLSKSGLDPNVLVGSRVPQFKASALMGKSKYFVAEVDEYQNKLRYF
;
A
#
# COMPACT_ATOMS: atom_id res chain seq x y z
N MET A 1 1.89 22.44 -2.03
CA MET A 1 2.37 22.00 -0.70
C MET A 1 1.57 20.78 -0.29
N VAL A 2 2.19 19.60 -0.17
CA VAL A 2 1.53 18.42 0.37
C VAL A 2 1.24 18.70 1.85
N LYS A 3 -0.03 18.66 2.23
CA LYS A 3 -0.47 18.88 3.62
C LYS A 3 0.27 17.87 4.51
N LYS A 4 1.08 18.36 5.44
CA LYS A 4 1.82 17.50 6.38
C LYS A 4 0.78 16.83 7.26
N LEU A 5 0.42 15.59 6.92
CA LEU A 5 -0.48 14.77 7.71
C LEU A 5 0.14 14.52 9.08
N SER A 6 -0.65 14.55 10.14
CA SER A 6 -0.20 14.14 11.48
C SER A 6 0.31 12.70 11.41
N LYS A 7 1.39 12.42 12.14
CA LYS A 7 1.95 11.05 12.22
C LYS A 7 0.89 10.10 12.78
N GLN A 8 0.62 9.03 12.06
CA GLN A 8 -0.39 8.03 12.41
C GLN A 8 0.28 6.68 12.66
N ASN A 9 -0.36 5.86 13.52
CA ASN A 9 -0.09 4.43 13.64
C ASN A 9 -1.02 3.68 12.69
N ILE A 10 -0.47 3.07 11.66
CA ILE A 10 -1.23 2.40 10.61
C ILE A 10 -0.97 0.90 10.70
N TYR A 11 -2.05 0.13 10.73
CA TYR A 11 -2.00 -1.33 10.75
C TYR A 11 -2.45 -1.90 9.40
N LEU A 12 -1.63 -2.77 8.81
CA LEU A 12 -1.85 -3.32 7.48
C LEU A 12 -2.13 -4.83 7.56
N ILE A 13 -3.31 -5.27 7.16
CA ILE A 13 -3.69 -6.69 7.10
C ILE A 13 -3.41 -7.21 5.70
N GLY A 14 -2.52 -8.21 5.57
CA GLY A 14 -2.00 -8.71 4.30
C GLY A 14 -0.82 -7.89 3.79
N VAL A 15 0.08 -7.49 4.68
CA VAL A 15 1.17 -6.53 4.40
C VAL A 15 2.24 -7.05 3.46
N LYS A 16 2.42 -8.38 3.33
CA LYS A 16 3.45 -9.00 2.47
C LYS A 16 3.09 -9.00 0.99
N GLY A 17 1.83 -8.81 0.62
CA GLY A 17 1.44 -8.62 -0.77
C GLY A 17 2.22 -7.46 -1.42
N VAL A 18 2.60 -7.58 -2.71
CA VAL A 18 3.44 -6.61 -3.42
C VAL A 18 2.89 -5.18 -3.29
N GLY A 19 1.60 -4.97 -3.62
CA GLY A 19 0.97 -3.67 -3.53
C GLY A 19 0.91 -3.12 -2.10
N MET A 20 0.56 -3.98 -1.12
CA MET A 20 0.51 -3.61 0.29
C MET A 20 1.88 -3.25 0.84
N THR A 21 2.92 -4.02 0.50
CA THR A 21 4.32 -3.71 0.87
C THR A 21 4.74 -2.34 0.33
N MET A 22 4.36 -2.01 -0.90
CA MET A 22 4.69 -0.72 -1.50
C MET A 22 3.95 0.43 -0.84
N LEU A 23 2.66 0.25 -0.56
CA LEU A 23 1.87 1.21 0.21
C LEU A 23 2.48 1.42 1.61
N ALA A 24 2.89 0.34 2.28
CA ALA A 24 3.58 0.40 3.57
C ALA A 24 4.84 1.25 3.53
N GLN A 25 5.69 1.07 2.52
CA GLN A 25 6.90 1.87 2.32
C GLN A 25 6.56 3.34 2.07
N PHE A 26 5.53 3.60 1.28
CA PHE A 26 5.08 4.94 0.96
C PHE A 26 4.63 5.71 2.20
N LEU A 27 3.75 5.08 2.99
CA LEU A 27 3.23 5.64 4.24
C LEU A 27 4.35 5.81 5.29
N ALA A 28 5.26 4.83 5.41
CA ALA A 28 6.41 4.94 6.31
C ALA A 28 7.31 6.13 5.95
N ARG A 29 7.53 6.38 4.66
CA ARG A 29 8.30 7.51 4.18
C ARG A 29 7.63 8.86 4.43
N GLN A 30 6.30 8.91 4.49
CA GLN A 30 5.54 10.08 4.91
C GLN A 30 5.65 10.34 6.43
N GLY A 31 6.29 9.43 7.16
CA GLY A 31 6.54 9.56 8.59
C GLY A 31 5.52 8.85 9.49
N HIS A 32 4.62 8.05 8.90
CA HIS A 32 3.70 7.21 9.66
C HIS A 32 4.42 6.02 10.28
N LYS A 33 3.92 5.54 11.41
CA LYS A 33 4.41 4.31 12.05
C LYS A 33 3.59 3.13 11.51
N ILE A 34 4.26 2.23 10.79
CA ILE A 34 3.61 1.11 10.10
C ILE A 34 3.92 -0.19 10.83
N SER A 35 2.89 -0.99 11.01
CA SER A 35 2.98 -2.41 11.36
C SER A 35 1.92 -3.18 10.58
N GLY A 36 2.02 -4.49 10.52
CA GLY A 36 1.00 -5.29 9.84
C GLY A 36 1.13 -6.77 10.12
N SER A 37 0.20 -7.52 9.59
CA SER A 37 0.11 -8.97 9.71
C SER A 37 -0.02 -9.64 8.35
N ASP A 38 0.35 -10.91 8.29
CA ASP A 38 0.18 -11.76 7.12
C ASP A 38 0.21 -13.25 7.49
N ILE A 39 0.02 -14.11 6.49
CA ILE A 39 0.23 -15.55 6.61
C ILE A 39 1.69 -15.88 6.91
N ASN A 40 1.94 -17.10 7.37
CA ASN A 40 3.30 -17.52 7.79
C ASN A 40 4.23 -17.88 6.62
N ASP A 41 3.76 -17.79 5.38
CA ASP A 41 4.56 -18.11 4.21
C ASP A 41 5.65 -17.06 3.97
N ALA A 42 6.76 -17.48 3.37
CA ALA A 42 7.85 -16.60 2.96
C ALA A 42 7.50 -15.86 1.67
N PHE A 43 7.73 -14.56 1.65
CA PHE A 43 7.51 -13.70 0.50
C PHE A 43 8.80 -12.97 0.11
N LEU A 44 8.94 -12.67 -1.18
CA LEU A 44 10.06 -11.83 -1.66
C LEU A 44 10.06 -10.43 -1.01
N THR A 45 8.90 -9.97 -0.57
CA THR A 45 8.69 -8.69 0.09
C THR A 45 9.13 -8.65 1.55
N ASP A 46 9.34 -9.81 2.21
CA ASP A 46 9.79 -9.88 3.61
C ASP A 46 11.08 -9.11 3.85
N GLN A 47 12.05 -9.24 2.92
CA GLN A 47 13.31 -8.51 3.02
C GLN A 47 13.11 -6.99 2.90
N VAL A 48 12.17 -6.57 2.07
CA VAL A 48 11.85 -5.15 1.87
C VAL A 48 11.24 -4.57 3.15
N LEU A 49 10.26 -5.25 3.73
CA LEU A 49 9.60 -4.86 4.98
C LEU A 49 10.60 -4.78 6.13
N LYS A 50 11.46 -5.78 6.25
CA LYS A 50 12.53 -5.83 7.27
C LYS A 50 13.52 -4.66 7.11
N LYS A 51 13.98 -4.36 5.89
CA LYS A 51 14.90 -3.23 5.62
C LYS A 51 14.28 -1.88 5.97
N GLN A 52 12.96 -1.75 5.87
CA GLN A 52 12.22 -0.54 6.22
C GLN A 52 11.88 -0.46 7.72
N GLY A 53 12.24 -1.46 8.52
CA GLY A 53 11.91 -1.52 9.93
C GLY A 53 10.42 -1.70 10.21
N ILE A 54 9.64 -2.18 9.22
CA ILE A 54 8.21 -2.44 9.37
C ILE A 54 8.03 -3.76 10.10
N LYS A 55 7.35 -3.71 11.27
CA LYS A 55 7.06 -4.89 12.07
C LYS A 55 5.94 -5.69 11.43
N VAL A 56 6.23 -6.95 11.10
CA VAL A 56 5.27 -7.90 10.54
C VAL A 56 4.99 -9.00 11.55
N PHE A 57 3.73 -9.28 11.78
CA PHE A 57 3.25 -10.39 12.62
C PHE A 57 2.75 -11.52 11.73
N SER A 58 3.13 -12.76 12.03
CA SER A 58 2.69 -13.97 11.32
C SER A 58 2.59 -15.14 12.30
N PRO A 59 1.59 -16.00 12.19
CA PRO A 59 0.40 -15.88 11.34
C PRO A 59 -0.58 -14.80 11.85
N PHE A 60 -1.70 -14.60 11.14
CA PHE A 60 -2.80 -13.76 11.61
C PHE A 60 -3.29 -14.18 13.00
N SER A 61 -3.48 -13.22 13.88
CA SER A 61 -4.00 -13.44 15.23
C SER A 61 -4.65 -12.16 15.76
N ILE A 62 -5.73 -12.29 16.51
CA ILE A 62 -6.38 -11.15 17.18
C ILE A 62 -5.41 -10.38 18.09
N ASN A 63 -4.41 -11.07 18.64
CA ASN A 63 -3.39 -10.47 19.50
C ASN A 63 -2.37 -9.60 18.73
N ASN A 64 -2.35 -9.68 17.40
CA ASN A 64 -1.49 -8.86 16.56
C ASN A 64 -2.04 -7.44 16.40
N VAL A 65 -3.39 -7.28 16.51
CA VAL A 65 -4.06 -5.99 16.31
C VAL A 65 -3.65 -5.03 17.44
N PRO A 66 -2.95 -3.93 17.14
CA PRO A 66 -2.44 -3.04 18.17
C PRO A 66 -3.56 -2.27 18.89
N HIS A 67 -3.35 -1.95 20.16
CA HIS A 67 -4.32 -1.13 20.94
C HIS A 67 -4.38 0.34 20.49
N LYS A 68 -3.30 0.87 19.89
CA LYS A 68 -3.24 2.25 19.42
C LYS A 68 -3.08 2.24 17.90
N ILE A 69 -4.18 2.44 17.20
CA ILE A 69 -4.28 2.47 15.74
C ILE A 69 -5.06 3.71 15.34
N ASP A 70 -4.57 4.41 14.32
CA ASP A 70 -5.24 5.57 13.74
C ASP A 70 -5.87 5.25 12.37
N LEU A 71 -5.41 4.17 11.72
CA LEU A 71 -5.93 3.68 10.44
C LEU A 71 -5.65 2.19 10.29
N ILE A 72 -6.64 1.44 9.81
CA ILE A 72 -6.50 0.05 9.38
C ILE A 72 -6.64 -0.01 7.86
N VAL A 73 -5.69 -0.70 7.20
CA VAL A 73 -5.76 -0.96 5.75
C VAL A 73 -5.68 -2.46 5.52
N TYR A 74 -6.55 -2.99 4.68
CA TYR A 74 -6.55 -4.41 4.38
C TYR A 74 -6.40 -4.71 2.88
N SER A 75 -5.73 -5.79 2.58
CA SER A 75 -5.61 -6.32 1.23
C SER A 75 -6.95 -6.89 0.77
N SER A 76 -7.31 -6.69 -0.50
CA SER A 76 -8.52 -7.27 -1.10
C SER A 76 -8.53 -8.81 -1.17
N ALA A 77 -7.40 -9.46 -0.85
CA ALA A 77 -7.33 -10.92 -0.71
C ALA A 77 -8.04 -11.44 0.55
N PHE A 78 -8.33 -10.56 1.51
CA PHE A 78 -8.91 -10.92 2.80
C PHE A 78 -10.26 -10.23 3.01
N THR A 79 -11.18 -11.01 3.61
CA THR A 79 -12.50 -10.57 4.07
C THR A 79 -12.69 -11.00 5.52
N ALA A 80 -13.75 -10.56 6.19
CA ALA A 80 -14.08 -11.01 7.54
C ALA A 80 -14.39 -12.52 7.62
N GLU A 81 -14.73 -13.15 6.50
CA GLU A 81 -15.02 -14.59 6.43
C GLU A 81 -13.75 -15.45 6.43
N ASN A 82 -12.65 -14.93 5.87
CA ASN A 82 -11.41 -15.69 5.71
C ASN A 82 -10.22 -15.12 6.51
N ASN A 83 -10.42 -14.05 7.30
CA ASN A 83 -9.37 -13.44 8.11
C ASN A 83 -9.85 -13.14 9.53
N ILE A 84 -9.20 -13.76 10.51
CA ILE A 84 -9.57 -13.66 11.92
C ILE A 84 -9.44 -12.23 12.49
N GLU A 85 -8.50 -11.44 11.99
CA GLU A 85 -8.29 -10.07 12.45
C GLU A 85 -9.37 -9.15 11.91
N LEU A 86 -9.75 -9.27 10.62
CA LEU A 86 -10.87 -8.53 10.04
C LEU A 86 -12.19 -8.90 10.70
N LYS A 87 -12.41 -10.18 10.97
CA LYS A 87 -13.56 -10.64 11.73
C LYS A 87 -13.59 -10.01 13.12
N TYR A 88 -12.48 -10.08 13.86
CA TYR A 88 -12.34 -9.49 15.20
C TYR A 88 -12.66 -7.99 15.22
N ILE A 89 -12.19 -7.24 14.20
CA ILE A 89 -12.45 -5.81 14.07
C ILE A 89 -13.93 -5.53 13.79
N ASN A 90 -14.54 -6.28 12.88
CA ASN A 90 -15.96 -6.12 12.52
C ASN A 90 -16.91 -6.50 13.66
N ASP A 91 -16.54 -7.51 14.47
CA ASP A 91 -17.36 -7.98 15.58
C ASP A 91 -17.30 -7.05 16.81
N ARG A 92 -16.45 -5.99 16.77
CA ARG A 92 -16.26 -5.03 17.88
C ARG A 92 -16.38 -3.57 17.43
N PRO A 93 -17.53 -3.19 16.89
CA PRO A 93 -17.74 -1.82 16.40
C PRO A 93 -17.58 -0.78 17.52
N GLU A 94 -17.85 -1.13 18.78
CA GLU A 94 -17.68 -0.24 19.93
C GLU A 94 -16.22 0.17 20.16
N VAL A 95 -15.25 -0.70 19.79
CA VAL A 95 -13.81 -0.45 19.90
C VAL A 95 -13.28 0.30 18.69
N PHE A 96 -13.73 -0.10 17.48
CA PHE A 96 -13.17 0.34 16.21
C PHE A 96 -13.98 1.42 15.49
N LYS A 97 -15.15 1.86 16.01
CA LYS A 97 -16.06 2.82 15.35
C LYS A 97 -15.42 4.14 14.91
N ASN A 98 -14.38 4.58 15.61
CA ASN A 98 -13.68 5.82 15.31
C ASN A 98 -12.37 5.62 14.52
N ILE A 99 -12.05 4.39 14.17
CA ILE A 99 -10.84 4.04 13.43
C ILE A 99 -11.24 3.79 11.98
N PRO A 100 -10.76 4.61 11.02
CA PRO A 100 -11.01 4.35 9.62
C PRO A 100 -10.47 2.99 9.20
N ILE A 101 -11.29 2.22 8.50
CA ILE A 101 -10.93 0.92 7.93
C ILE A 101 -11.06 1.04 6.41
N LYS A 102 -9.97 0.86 5.69
CA LYS A 102 -9.91 1.08 4.23
C LYS A 102 -9.36 -0.12 3.51
N SER A 103 -9.90 -0.38 2.33
CA SER A 103 -9.23 -1.31 1.42
C SER A 103 -7.90 -0.72 0.92
N TYR A 104 -7.00 -1.59 0.47
CA TYR A 104 -5.77 -1.18 -0.22
C TYR A 104 -6.02 -0.14 -1.32
N ALA A 105 -7.01 -0.40 -2.19
CA ALA A 105 -7.31 0.49 -3.31
C ALA A 105 -7.79 1.87 -2.85
N ALA A 106 -8.64 1.93 -1.83
CA ALA A 106 -9.13 3.20 -1.28
C ALA A 106 -7.98 4.00 -0.65
N CYS A 107 -7.11 3.35 0.13
CA CYS A 107 -5.98 4.01 0.77
C CYS A 107 -4.95 4.48 -0.27
N LEU A 108 -4.64 3.64 -1.27
CA LEU A 108 -3.73 4.01 -2.36
C LEU A 108 -4.28 5.19 -3.17
N GLY A 109 -5.58 5.18 -3.49
CA GLY A 109 -6.23 6.27 -4.21
C GLY A 109 -6.13 7.61 -3.46
N GLU A 110 -6.35 7.61 -2.15
CA GLU A 110 -6.17 8.83 -1.34
C GLU A 110 -4.72 9.34 -1.37
N VAL A 111 -3.74 8.43 -1.26
CA VAL A 111 -2.33 8.79 -1.39
C VAL A 111 -2.07 9.37 -2.79
N PHE A 112 -2.52 8.69 -3.84
CA PHE A 112 -2.33 9.07 -5.23
C PHE A 112 -2.93 10.45 -5.55
N ASN A 113 -4.14 10.72 -5.07
CA ASN A 113 -4.84 11.99 -5.28
C ASN A 113 -4.19 13.18 -4.57
N GLY A 114 -3.23 12.95 -3.68
CA GLY A 114 -2.35 13.99 -3.11
C GLY A 114 -1.21 14.42 -4.04
N TYR A 115 -1.06 13.77 -5.20
CA TYR A 115 0.00 14.01 -6.19
C TYR A 115 -0.58 14.41 -7.55
N HIS A 116 0.29 14.79 -8.48
CA HIS A 116 -0.03 14.82 -9.91
C HIS A 116 0.01 13.37 -10.41
N GLY A 117 -1.13 12.70 -10.26
CA GLY A 117 -1.28 11.29 -10.55
C GLY A 117 -1.40 11.00 -12.06
N ILE A 118 -0.75 9.95 -12.50
CA ILE A 118 -0.88 9.35 -13.84
C ILE A 118 -1.26 7.89 -13.64
N ALA A 119 -2.55 7.59 -13.75
CA ALA A 119 -3.06 6.24 -13.64
C ALA A 119 -2.99 5.53 -15.00
N VAL A 120 -2.33 4.38 -15.04
CA VAL A 120 -2.24 3.53 -16.23
C VAL A 120 -3.18 2.35 -16.06
N CYS A 121 -4.24 2.32 -16.87
CA CYS A 121 -5.24 1.26 -16.89
C CYS A 121 -5.37 0.65 -18.29
N GLY A 122 -6.05 -0.48 -18.40
CA GLY A 122 -6.31 -1.17 -19.67
C GLY A 122 -6.16 -2.69 -19.54
N SER A 123 -6.67 -3.44 -20.53
CA SER A 123 -6.66 -4.91 -20.49
C SER A 123 -5.25 -5.49 -20.57
N HIS A 124 -4.35 -4.87 -21.35
CA HIS A 124 -2.98 -5.33 -21.56
C HIS A 124 -1.98 -4.18 -21.50
N GLY A 125 -0.70 -4.49 -21.25
CA GLY A 125 0.39 -3.53 -21.31
C GLY A 125 0.49 -2.55 -20.14
N LYS A 126 -0.39 -2.62 -19.14
CA LYS A 126 -0.37 -1.73 -17.95
C LYS A 126 1.02 -1.65 -17.30
N THR A 127 1.55 -2.79 -16.91
CA THR A 127 2.86 -2.92 -16.25
C THR A 127 3.99 -2.35 -17.10
N THR A 128 4.02 -2.68 -18.40
CA THR A 128 5.05 -2.19 -19.33
C THR A 128 4.97 -0.68 -19.49
N THR A 129 3.76 -0.15 -19.68
CA THR A 129 3.54 1.29 -19.89
C THR A 129 3.88 2.09 -18.64
N SER A 130 3.43 1.64 -17.46
CA SER A 130 3.72 2.29 -16.17
C SER A 130 5.22 2.28 -15.88
N ALA A 131 5.87 1.13 -16.10
CA ALA A 131 7.31 0.98 -15.89
C ALA A 131 8.10 1.89 -16.84
N TRP A 132 7.73 1.90 -18.12
CA TRP A 132 8.41 2.74 -19.12
C TRP A 132 8.21 4.22 -18.85
N LEU A 133 6.98 4.65 -18.57
CA LEU A 133 6.70 6.03 -18.22
C LEU A 133 7.48 6.47 -16.98
N GLY A 134 7.46 5.66 -15.92
CA GLY A 134 8.23 5.93 -14.71
C GLY A 134 9.72 6.03 -14.96
N TYR A 135 10.27 5.16 -15.81
CA TYR A 135 11.67 5.20 -16.21
C TYR A 135 12.02 6.47 -16.98
N VAL A 136 11.21 6.84 -17.99
CA VAL A 136 11.41 8.06 -18.79
C VAL A 136 11.39 9.30 -17.90
N LEU A 137 10.37 9.43 -17.03
CA LEU A 137 10.26 10.55 -16.10
C LEU A 137 11.46 10.62 -15.14
N SER A 138 11.93 9.46 -14.65
CA SER A 138 13.10 9.40 -13.79
C SER A 138 14.37 9.83 -14.53
N LYS A 139 14.57 9.38 -15.78
CA LYS A 139 15.72 9.77 -16.60
C LYS A 139 15.69 11.23 -17.04
N SER A 140 14.50 11.82 -17.12
CA SER A 140 14.33 13.25 -17.39
C SER A 140 14.57 14.13 -16.14
N GLY A 141 15.01 13.56 -15.02
CA GLY A 141 15.31 14.30 -13.79
C GLY A 141 14.07 14.69 -12.95
N LEU A 142 12.89 14.15 -13.29
CA LEU A 142 11.64 14.49 -12.59
C LEU A 142 11.44 13.74 -11.26
N ASP A 143 12.27 12.76 -10.93
CA ASP A 143 12.23 12.00 -9.67
C ASP A 143 10.81 11.57 -9.23
N PRO A 144 10.04 10.83 -10.08
CA PRO A 144 8.66 10.49 -9.83
C PRO A 144 8.50 9.41 -8.76
N ASN A 145 7.31 9.36 -8.14
CA ASN A 145 6.85 8.14 -7.47
C ASN A 145 6.25 7.21 -8.52
N VAL A 146 6.58 5.93 -8.46
CA VAL A 146 6.09 4.93 -9.44
C VAL A 146 5.66 3.67 -8.73
N LEU A 147 4.49 3.17 -9.07
CA LEU A 147 3.91 1.95 -8.54
C LEU A 147 3.55 1.03 -9.71
N VAL A 148 4.17 -0.15 -9.76
CA VAL A 148 3.98 -1.14 -10.84
C VAL A 148 3.62 -2.50 -10.23
N GLY A 149 2.79 -3.25 -10.90
CA GLY A 149 2.31 -4.56 -10.42
C GLY A 149 3.38 -5.65 -10.31
N SER A 150 4.56 -5.45 -10.92
CA SER A 150 5.65 -6.42 -10.91
C SER A 150 7.03 -5.77 -10.77
N ARG A 151 8.06 -6.59 -10.54
CA ARG A 151 9.44 -6.11 -10.47
C ARG A 151 9.91 -5.60 -11.84
N VAL A 152 10.38 -4.36 -11.86
CA VAL A 152 10.96 -3.70 -13.03
C VAL A 152 12.49 -3.78 -12.93
N PRO A 153 13.20 -4.43 -13.88
CA PRO A 153 14.66 -4.58 -13.81
C PRO A 153 15.41 -3.25 -13.67
N GLN A 154 14.96 -2.22 -14.39
CA GLN A 154 15.56 -0.88 -14.38
C GLN A 154 15.46 -0.17 -13.02
N PHE A 155 14.44 -0.50 -12.22
CA PHE A 155 14.25 0.02 -10.87
C PHE A 155 14.86 -0.90 -9.81
N LYS A 156 15.14 -2.17 -10.17
CA LYS A 156 15.48 -3.27 -9.25
C LYS A 156 14.39 -3.51 -8.19
N ALA A 157 13.19 -2.98 -8.40
CA ALA A 157 12.05 -2.99 -7.50
C ALA A 157 10.72 -2.92 -8.26
N SER A 158 9.61 -3.06 -7.56
CA SER A 158 8.24 -2.84 -8.11
C SER A 158 7.76 -1.40 -7.90
N ALA A 159 8.60 -0.55 -7.32
CA ALA A 159 8.29 0.86 -7.09
C ALA A 159 9.52 1.74 -7.12
N LEU A 160 9.32 3.00 -7.52
CA LEU A 160 10.26 4.09 -7.26
C LEU A 160 9.62 5.04 -6.25
N MET A 161 10.43 5.47 -5.29
CA MET A 161 10.04 6.43 -4.28
C MET A 161 10.74 7.76 -4.56
N GLY A 162 10.20 8.54 -5.49
CA GLY A 162 10.69 9.88 -5.83
C GLY A 162 10.33 10.94 -4.80
N LYS A 163 10.84 12.16 -4.97
CA LYS A 163 10.54 13.32 -4.11
C LYS A 163 9.64 14.34 -4.81
N SER A 164 9.33 14.11 -6.08
CA SER A 164 8.54 15.05 -6.86
C SER A 164 7.04 14.93 -6.59
N LYS A 165 6.29 15.83 -7.19
CA LYS A 165 4.82 15.82 -7.17
C LYS A 165 4.20 14.76 -8.09
N TYR A 166 4.97 14.08 -8.92
CA TYR A 166 4.46 13.11 -9.89
C TYR A 166 4.33 11.73 -9.29
N PHE A 167 3.21 11.06 -9.59
CA PHE A 167 2.96 9.69 -9.19
C PHE A 167 2.38 8.89 -10.36
N VAL A 168 3.13 7.92 -10.86
CA VAL A 168 2.68 6.96 -11.85
C VAL A 168 2.21 5.69 -11.14
N ALA A 169 0.98 5.29 -11.34
CA ALA A 169 0.44 4.06 -10.77
C ALA A 169 -0.19 3.17 -11.84
N GLU A 170 0.15 1.88 -11.80
CA GLU A 170 -0.61 0.85 -12.49
C GLU A 170 -1.90 0.59 -11.72
N VAL A 171 -3.04 0.73 -12.39
CA VAL A 171 -4.37 0.51 -11.81
C VAL A 171 -5.11 -0.54 -12.60
N ASP A 172 -5.54 -1.60 -11.93
CA ASP A 172 -6.40 -2.60 -12.55
C ASP A 172 -7.89 -2.21 -12.42
N GLU A 173 -8.69 -2.66 -13.38
CA GLU A 173 -10.13 -2.46 -13.43
C GLU A 173 -10.90 -3.39 -12.46
N TYR A 174 -10.21 -4.36 -11.87
CA TYR A 174 -10.81 -5.36 -10.99
C TYR A 174 -11.43 -4.73 -9.74
N GLN A 175 -12.63 -5.17 -9.36
CA GLN A 175 -13.38 -4.66 -8.21
C GLN A 175 -13.63 -3.14 -8.26
N ASN A 176 -13.75 -2.56 -9.47
CA ASN A 176 -14.03 -1.14 -9.65
C ASN A 176 -13.01 -0.21 -8.92
N LYS A 177 -11.74 -0.60 -8.92
CA LYS A 177 -10.68 0.17 -8.23
C LYS A 177 -10.46 1.54 -8.86
N LEU A 178 -10.74 1.70 -10.18
CA LEU A 178 -10.59 2.97 -10.90
C LEU A 178 -11.33 4.15 -10.24
N ARG A 179 -12.40 3.88 -9.50
CA ARG A 179 -13.17 4.93 -8.79
C ARG A 179 -12.37 5.70 -7.72
N TYR A 180 -11.22 5.20 -7.33
CA TYR A 180 -10.39 5.84 -6.30
C TYR A 180 -9.29 6.73 -6.88
N PHE A 181 -9.05 6.67 -8.21
CA PHE A 181 -7.98 7.36 -8.94
C PHE A 181 -8.55 8.46 -9.92
#